data_90e71a8a8a646e27b22e0abefeeb4c03
#
_entry.id   90e71a8a8a646e27b22e0abefeeb4c03
#
_cell.length_a   1.000
_cell.length_b   1.000
_cell.length_c   1.000
_cell.angle_alpha   90.00
_cell.angle_beta   90.00
_cell.angle_gamma   90.00
#
_symmetry.space_group_name_H-M   'P 1'
#
loop_
_entity.id
_entity.type
_entity.pdbx_description
1 polymer ?
#
loop_
_entity_poly.entity_id
_entity_poly.type
_entity_poly.pdbx_seq_one_letter_code
_entity_poly.pdbx_strand_id
1 'polypeptide(L)'
;MIIKNGSVFTSDGFEKKDIAFDTSHRIMAALPSADPDVFDAEGCYVVPGFIDIHTHGAVGADFCDADLSGLKRMAAYLKSCGITTFCPTSMTLPPENLERIFKTASDLMDAPESAISRVAGINMEGPFISAEKRGAQKIDHIKNPDSSMFFSLFHGCQDRIKFVTLAPELPGSLSFIDAVKDVVSVSLGHSSADYDAAAAGFSHGADHVTHLFNGMEPFLHRNPGIVGAAADACAASENVFLELICDGIHIHPSMIRSVFHLFGEDHMILISDSMRACGMEDGIYELGGQRVEKNGSRATLHDGTLAGSVTNLFSCFQNAVSFGIPLVSALKAVTVNPAKSLHMEHAIGQLLPGMEADILILSKDLSLIAVF
;
A
#
# COMPACT_ATOMS: atom_id res chain seq x y z
N MET A 1 -1.68 10.71 27.52
CA MET A 1 -2.96 9.98 27.20
C MET A 1 -2.84 8.53 27.63
N ILE A 2 -3.89 7.96 28.22
CA ILE A 2 -4.00 6.51 28.45
C ILE A 2 -5.27 6.00 27.74
N ILE A 3 -5.15 4.87 27.02
CA ILE A 3 -6.26 4.09 26.48
C ILE A 3 -6.44 2.88 27.38
N LYS A 4 -7.60 2.78 28.05
CA LYS A 4 -7.92 1.75 29.06
C LYS A 4 -8.90 0.72 28.54
N ASN A 5 -8.87 -0.46 29.18
CA ASN A 5 -9.86 -1.53 29.03
C ASN A 5 -9.99 -2.13 27.62
N GLY A 6 -9.14 -1.75 26.65
CA GLY A 6 -9.24 -2.19 25.28
C GLY A 6 -8.72 -3.61 25.03
N SER A 7 -9.20 -4.24 23.96
CA SER A 7 -8.58 -5.43 23.36
C SER A 7 -7.48 -4.99 22.42
N VAL A 8 -6.23 -5.04 22.87
CA VAL A 8 -5.06 -4.51 22.12
C VAL A 8 -4.55 -5.59 21.20
N PHE A 9 -4.36 -5.22 19.92
CA PHE A 9 -3.76 -6.09 18.92
C PHE A 9 -2.26 -6.30 19.19
N THR A 10 -1.83 -7.56 19.12
CA THR A 10 -0.45 -8.02 19.21
C THR A 10 -0.16 -8.97 18.05
N SER A 11 1.10 -9.35 17.85
CA SER A 11 1.49 -10.34 16.82
C SER A 11 0.74 -11.68 16.96
N ASP A 12 0.34 -12.05 18.20
CA ASP A 12 -0.25 -13.34 18.53
C ASP A 12 -1.79 -13.27 18.68
N GLY A 13 -2.38 -12.10 18.43
CA GLY A 13 -3.83 -11.88 18.54
C GLY A 13 -4.19 -10.67 19.39
N PHE A 14 -5.10 -10.82 20.35
CA PHE A 14 -5.59 -9.71 21.17
C PHE A 14 -5.32 -9.96 22.65
N GLU A 15 -4.83 -8.92 23.33
CA GLU A 15 -4.60 -8.91 24.77
C GLU A 15 -5.41 -7.78 25.43
N LYS A 16 -6.09 -8.07 26.54
CA LYS A 16 -6.77 -7.03 27.31
C LYS A 16 -5.75 -6.30 28.19
N LYS A 17 -5.40 -5.08 27.79
CA LYS A 17 -4.43 -4.25 28.52
C LYS A 17 -4.65 -2.76 28.28
N ASP A 18 -4.04 -1.93 29.12
CA ASP A 18 -3.98 -0.49 28.95
C ASP A 18 -2.72 -0.12 28.13
N ILE A 19 -2.84 0.91 27.28
CA ILE A 19 -1.73 1.51 26.55
C ILE A 19 -1.65 2.98 26.92
N ALA A 20 -0.42 3.48 27.10
CA ALA A 20 -0.17 4.90 27.27
C ALA A 20 0.79 5.41 26.19
N PHE A 21 0.63 6.69 25.83
CA PHE A 21 1.58 7.39 24.98
C PHE A 21 1.84 8.80 25.50
N ASP A 22 3.02 9.31 25.20
CA ASP A 22 3.51 10.59 25.67
C ASP A 22 3.15 11.76 24.73
N THR A 23 3.59 12.96 25.07
CA THR A 23 3.38 14.17 24.27
C THR A 23 4.19 14.20 22.98
N SER A 24 5.17 13.29 22.82
CA SER A 24 5.93 13.08 21.60
C SER A 24 5.30 12.00 20.69
N HIS A 25 4.05 11.59 20.99
CA HIS A 25 3.35 10.51 20.28
C HIS A 25 4.12 9.19 20.25
N ARG A 26 4.75 8.81 21.39
CA ARG A 26 5.45 7.52 21.53
C ARG A 26 4.73 6.64 22.55
N ILE A 27 4.56 5.36 22.20
CA ILE A 27 4.05 4.35 23.14
C ILE A 27 5.00 4.22 24.33
N MET A 28 4.44 4.34 25.54
CA MET A 28 5.22 4.27 26.79
C MET A 28 5.38 2.83 27.26
N ALA A 29 6.54 2.52 27.88
CA ALA A 29 6.82 1.21 28.48
C ALA A 29 6.01 0.96 29.78
N ALA A 30 5.52 2.04 30.44
CA ALA A 30 4.75 1.97 31.66
C ALA A 30 3.69 3.09 31.70
N LEU A 31 2.61 2.85 32.42
CA LEU A 31 1.58 3.86 32.59
C LEU A 31 2.13 5.07 33.41
N PRO A 32 1.78 6.32 33.04
CA PRO A 32 2.21 7.49 33.77
C PRO A 32 1.61 7.54 35.16
N SER A 33 2.35 8.06 36.14
CA SER A 33 1.90 8.23 37.53
C SER A 33 1.07 9.51 37.77
N ALA A 34 1.14 10.49 36.85
CA ALA A 34 0.37 11.71 36.89
C ALA A 34 -1.04 11.46 36.34
N ASP A 35 -1.96 12.40 36.56
CA ASP A 35 -3.37 12.33 36.10
C ASP A 35 -3.45 12.67 34.60
N PRO A 36 -3.35 11.68 33.67
CA PRO A 36 -3.37 11.90 32.23
C PRO A 36 -4.80 11.89 31.71
N ASP A 37 -5.00 12.44 30.53
CA ASP A 37 -6.23 12.21 29.78
C ASP A 37 -6.44 10.71 29.58
N VAL A 38 -7.68 10.25 29.74
CA VAL A 38 -8.06 8.83 29.65
C VAL A 38 -9.12 8.66 28.57
N PHE A 39 -8.89 7.70 27.68
CA PHE A 39 -9.90 7.18 26.75
C PHE A 39 -10.29 5.77 27.22
N ASP A 40 -11.58 5.54 27.48
CA ASP A 40 -12.09 4.21 27.82
C ASP A 40 -12.46 3.45 26.54
N ALA A 41 -11.70 2.41 26.23
CA ALA A 41 -11.88 1.52 25.08
C ALA A 41 -12.57 0.21 25.47
N GLU A 42 -13.36 0.20 26.55
CA GLU A 42 -14.08 -1.02 26.95
C GLU A 42 -14.96 -1.53 25.82
N GLY A 43 -14.85 -2.83 25.52
CA GLY A 43 -15.59 -3.45 24.42
C GLY A 43 -15.03 -3.18 23.01
N CYS A 44 -13.96 -2.38 22.88
CA CYS A 44 -13.36 -2.05 21.60
C CYS A 44 -12.06 -2.81 21.34
N TYR A 45 -11.67 -2.86 20.07
CA TYR A 45 -10.34 -3.21 19.65
C TYR A 45 -9.45 -1.97 19.62
N VAL A 46 -8.22 -2.10 20.06
CA VAL A 46 -7.16 -1.08 19.97
C VAL A 46 -6.09 -1.63 19.03
N VAL A 47 -5.95 -1.03 17.86
CA VAL A 47 -5.08 -1.55 16.80
C VAL A 47 -4.13 -0.46 16.29
N PRO A 48 -2.98 -0.82 15.67
CA PRO A 48 -2.12 0.17 15.02
C PRO A 48 -2.85 0.89 13.90
N GLY A 49 -2.41 2.12 13.59
CA GLY A 49 -2.83 2.84 12.40
C GLY A 49 -2.55 2.04 11.13
N PHE A 50 -3.45 2.11 10.16
CA PHE A 50 -3.30 1.38 8.90
C PHE A 50 -2.29 2.05 7.99
N ILE A 51 -1.60 1.24 7.17
CA ILE A 51 -0.52 1.64 6.28
C ILE A 51 -0.89 1.26 4.85
N ASP A 52 -1.11 2.24 3.99
CA ASP A 52 -1.43 2.04 2.56
C ASP A 52 -0.20 2.32 1.70
N ILE A 53 0.43 1.28 1.19
CA ILE A 53 1.66 1.41 0.40
C ILE A 53 1.41 1.64 -1.09
N HIS A 54 0.13 1.62 -1.54
CA HIS A 54 -0.22 1.76 -2.94
C HIS A 54 -1.55 2.53 -3.09
N THR A 55 -1.45 3.84 -3.36
CA THR A 55 -2.61 4.71 -3.56
C THR A 55 -2.26 5.90 -4.47
N HIS A 56 -3.02 6.10 -5.55
CA HIS A 56 -2.81 7.19 -6.52
C HIS A 56 -3.51 8.47 -6.11
N GLY A 57 -4.68 8.36 -5.48
CA GLY A 57 -5.48 9.53 -5.17
C GLY A 57 -6.71 9.27 -4.33
N ALA A 58 -7.31 10.35 -3.83
CA ALA A 58 -8.61 10.38 -3.15
C ALA A 58 -9.18 11.79 -3.13
N VAL A 59 -10.48 11.93 -2.90
CA VAL A 59 -11.23 13.18 -2.71
C VAL A 59 -10.91 14.26 -3.76
N GLY A 60 -10.85 13.82 -5.03
CA GLY A 60 -10.60 14.68 -6.19
C GLY A 60 -9.13 15.04 -6.43
N ALA A 61 -8.21 14.67 -5.52
CA ALA A 61 -6.78 14.87 -5.67
C ALA A 61 -6.09 13.59 -6.18
N ASP A 62 -5.01 13.78 -6.93
CA ASP A 62 -4.18 12.70 -7.45
C ASP A 62 -2.70 13.07 -7.24
N PHE A 63 -1.89 12.11 -6.86
CA PHE A 63 -0.46 12.34 -6.66
C PHE A 63 0.22 12.87 -7.92
N CYS A 64 -0.22 12.41 -9.10
CA CYS A 64 0.31 12.84 -10.40
C CYS A 64 -0.03 14.29 -10.78
N ASP A 65 -0.90 14.97 -10.03
CA ASP A 65 -1.16 16.40 -10.24
C ASP A 65 0.04 17.28 -9.85
N ALA A 66 0.98 16.77 -9.05
CA ALA A 66 2.09 17.52 -8.46
C ALA A 66 1.59 18.77 -7.69
N ASP A 67 0.44 18.64 -7.02
CA ASP A 67 -0.19 19.69 -6.20
C ASP A 67 -0.05 19.34 -4.72
N LEU A 68 0.79 20.09 -4.00
CA LEU A 68 1.01 19.89 -2.57
C LEU A 68 -0.28 20.06 -1.76
N SER A 69 -1.16 20.98 -2.16
CA SER A 69 -2.44 21.18 -1.48
C SER A 69 -3.39 20.00 -1.68
N GLY A 70 -3.39 19.42 -2.88
CA GLY A 70 -4.11 18.19 -3.21
C GLY A 70 -3.61 17.00 -2.42
N LEU A 71 -2.29 16.81 -2.35
CA LEU A 71 -1.68 15.74 -1.58
C LEU A 71 -1.98 15.86 -0.08
N LYS A 72 -2.01 17.08 0.49
CA LYS A 72 -2.44 17.32 1.88
C LYS A 72 -3.92 16.99 2.10
N ARG A 73 -4.82 17.36 1.17
CA ARG A 73 -6.24 16.98 1.25
C ARG A 73 -6.42 15.46 1.22
N MET A 74 -5.70 14.78 0.33
CA MET A 74 -5.68 13.31 0.27
C MET A 74 -5.20 12.73 1.61
N ALA A 75 -4.08 13.19 2.15
CA ALA A 75 -3.54 12.73 3.43
C ALA A 75 -4.50 12.98 4.61
N ALA A 76 -5.21 14.12 4.62
CA ALA A 76 -6.24 14.41 5.64
C ALA A 76 -7.44 13.44 5.56
N TYR A 77 -7.90 13.15 4.34
CA TYR A 77 -8.96 12.16 4.12
C TYR A 77 -8.51 10.76 4.57
N LEU A 78 -7.31 10.32 4.19
CA LEU A 78 -6.77 9.02 4.60
C LEU A 78 -6.70 8.92 6.14
N LYS A 79 -6.21 9.95 6.84
CA LYS A 79 -6.19 9.98 8.32
C LYS A 79 -7.59 9.83 8.89
N SER A 80 -8.58 10.51 8.33
CA SER A 80 -9.98 10.42 8.79
C SER A 80 -10.58 9.02 8.59
N CYS A 81 -10.01 8.22 7.67
CA CYS A 81 -10.35 6.83 7.44
C CYS A 81 -9.49 5.84 8.23
N GLY A 82 -8.63 6.30 9.16
CA GLY A 82 -7.76 5.42 9.96
C GLY A 82 -6.48 4.98 9.27
N ILE A 83 -6.18 5.48 8.07
CA ILE A 83 -4.90 5.28 7.42
C ILE A 83 -3.94 6.34 7.93
N THR A 84 -3.00 5.99 8.79
CA THR A 84 -2.08 6.94 9.43
C THR A 84 -0.79 7.14 8.67
N THR A 85 -0.46 6.19 7.80
CA THR A 85 0.76 6.20 6.97
C THR A 85 0.42 5.73 5.56
N PHE A 86 1.02 6.35 4.53
CA PHE A 86 0.81 5.93 3.15
C PHE A 86 2.01 6.21 2.26
N CYS A 87 2.07 5.52 1.12
CA CYS A 87 2.98 5.80 0.00
C CYS A 87 2.15 6.29 -1.18
N PRO A 88 2.20 7.58 -1.53
CA PRO A 88 1.59 8.05 -2.75
C PRO A 88 2.27 7.39 -3.95
N THR A 89 1.45 6.91 -4.90
CA THR A 89 1.88 6.09 -6.01
C THR A 89 1.79 6.87 -7.33
N SER A 90 2.89 6.89 -8.08
CA SER A 90 2.91 7.54 -9.39
C SER A 90 2.36 6.62 -10.47
N MET A 91 1.95 7.22 -11.60
CA MET A 91 1.63 6.52 -12.85
C MET A 91 2.82 6.55 -13.81
N THR A 92 2.73 5.78 -14.90
CA THR A 92 3.67 5.85 -16.04
C THR A 92 3.59 7.22 -16.72
N LEU A 93 4.61 8.05 -16.50
CA LEU A 93 4.70 9.44 -16.96
C LEU A 93 6.11 9.76 -17.46
N PRO A 94 6.29 10.87 -18.22
CA PRO A 94 7.60 11.38 -18.58
C PRO A 94 8.48 11.70 -17.35
N PRO A 95 9.81 11.51 -17.42
CA PRO A 95 10.72 11.75 -16.30
C PRO A 95 10.58 13.13 -15.64
N GLU A 96 10.43 14.17 -16.43
CA GLU A 96 10.25 15.55 -15.95
C GLU A 96 8.96 15.76 -15.15
N ASN A 97 7.92 14.97 -15.43
CA ASN A 97 6.70 14.97 -14.64
C ASN A 97 6.93 14.21 -13.32
N LEU A 98 7.59 13.06 -13.38
CA LEU A 98 7.92 12.25 -12.19
C LEU A 98 8.80 13.05 -11.22
N GLU A 99 9.79 13.81 -11.70
CA GLU A 99 10.63 14.69 -10.86
C GLU A 99 9.77 15.68 -10.05
N ARG A 100 8.81 16.35 -10.72
CA ARG A 100 7.91 17.31 -10.06
C ARG A 100 6.99 16.64 -9.03
N ILE A 101 6.44 15.47 -9.37
CA ILE A 101 5.55 14.69 -8.52
C ILE A 101 6.31 14.22 -7.27
N PHE A 102 7.51 13.65 -7.45
CA PHE A 102 8.32 13.15 -6.34
C PHE A 102 8.83 14.27 -5.43
N LYS A 103 9.15 15.44 -6.03
CA LYS A 103 9.44 16.62 -5.23
C LYS A 103 8.27 17.04 -4.35
N THR A 104 7.03 16.96 -4.83
CA THR A 104 5.84 17.31 -4.04
C THR A 104 5.67 16.40 -2.81
N ALA A 105 5.93 15.08 -2.95
CA ALA A 105 5.95 14.17 -1.81
C ALA A 105 7.10 14.52 -0.85
N SER A 106 8.29 14.82 -1.38
CA SER A 106 9.44 15.22 -0.57
C SER A 106 9.17 16.50 0.22
N ASP A 107 8.54 17.50 -0.39
CA ASP A 107 8.18 18.75 0.29
C ASP A 107 7.22 18.51 1.46
N LEU A 108 6.27 17.55 1.33
CA LEU A 108 5.39 17.16 2.44
C LEU A 108 6.12 16.37 3.54
N MET A 109 7.06 15.50 3.16
CA MET A 109 7.88 14.74 4.13
C MET A 109 8.83 15.66 4.90
N ASP A 110 9.33 16.75 4.30
CA ASP A 110 10.20 17.74 4.97
C ASP A 110 9.44 18.64 5.96
N ALA A 111 8.13 18.80 5.78
CA ALA A 111 7.26 19.60 6.64
C ALA A 111 6.04 18.78 7.09
N PRO A 112 6.24 17.76 7.94
CA PRO A 112 5.16 16.86 8.35
C PRO A 112 4.14 17.59 9.24
N GLU A 113 2.86 17.25 9.04
CA GLU A 113 1.75 17.79 9.80
C GLU A 113 1.07 16.65 10.59
N SER A 114 0.91 16.81 11.89
CA SER A 114 0.32 15.76 12.75
C SER A 114 -1.16 15.50 12.48
N ALA A 115 -1.87 16.46 11.88
CA ALA A 115 -3.29 16.35 11.58
C ALA A 115 -3.62 15.48 10.35
N ILE A 116 -2.61 15.09 9.57
CA ILE A 116 -2.78 14.32 8.34
C ILE A 116 -1.96 13.02 8.39
N SER A 117 -2.21 12.10 7.47
CA SER A 117 -1.44 10.87 7.32
C SER A 117 0.01 11.17 6.93
N ARG A 118 0.93 10.41 7.51
CA ARG A 118 2.36 10.49 7.19
C ARG A 118 2.63 9.91 5.80
N VAL A 119 3.41 10.60 4.99
CA VAL A 119 4.03 10.03 3.79
C VAL A 119 5.27 9.25 4.22
N ALA A 120 5.27 7.92 4.01
CA ALA A 120 6.40 7.04 4.38
C ALA A 120 7.49 6.98 3.30
N GLY A 121 7.12 7.28 2.07
CA GLY A 121 7.95 7.26 0.88
C GLY A 121 7.09 7.27 -0.36
N ILE A 122 7.71 7.06 -1.52
CA ILE A 122 7.06 7.10 -2.82
C ILE A 122 7.00 5.68 -3.39
N ASN A 123 5.85 5.29 -3.95
CA ASN A 123 5.73 4.09 -4.77
C ASN A 123 5.77 4.52 -6.25
N MET A 124 6.82 4.08 -6.96
CA MET A 124 7.02 4.37 -8.39
C MET A 124 6.42 3.25 -9.23
N GLU A 125 5.15 3.39 -9.65
CA GLU A 125 4.50 2.43 -10.51
C GLU A 125 4.72 2.76 -11.99
N GLY A 126 5.60 1.99 -12.62
CA GLY A 126 6.09 2.30 -13.97
C GLY A 126 7.19 3.38 -13.96
N PRO A 127 7.72 3.75 -15.12
CA PRO A 127 7.29 3.41 -16.49
C PRO A 127 7.84 2.07 -17.03
N PHE A 128 8.46 1.24 -16.25
CA PHE A 128 9.18 0.03 -16.64
C PHE A 128 8.25 -1.20 -16.74
N ILE A 129 7.12 -1.04 -17.38
CA ILE A 129 6.00 -1.99 -17.41
C ILE A 129 5.75 -2.53 -18.83
N SER A 130 5.05 -3.66 -18.93
CA SER A 130 4.64 -4.25 -20.21
C SER A 130 3.53 -3.43 -20.88
N ALA A 131 3.68 -3.12 -22.16
CA ALA A 131 2.66 -2.46 -22.94
C ALA A 131 1.35 -3.28 -23.04
N GLU A 132 1.46 -4.62 -23.00
CA GLU A 132 0.31 -5.53 -23.07
C GLU A 132 -0.49 -5.57 -21.78
N LYS A 133 0.18 -5.40 -20.64
CA LYS A 133 -0.40 -5.46 -19.29
C LYS A 133 -0.50 -4.09 -18.62
N ARG A 134 -0.46 -3.02 -19.40
CA ARG A 134 -0.45 -1.64 -18.89
C ARG A 134 -1.69 -1.22 -18.11
N GLY A 135 -2.82 -1.92 -18.25
CA GLY A 135 -4.07 -1.48 -17.61
C GLY A 135 -4.43 -0.03 -17.99
N ALA A 136 -4.62 0.81 -17.00
CA ALA A 136 -4.91 2.24 -17.15
C ALA A 136 -3.64 3.12 -17.35
N GLN A 137 -2.45 2.54 -17.51
CA GLN A 137 -1.21 3.28 -17.77
C GLN A 137 -1.12 3.75 -19.23
N LYS A 138 -0.54 4.93 -19.50
CA LYS A 138 -0.37 5.45 -20.87
C LYS A 138 0.77 4.76 -21.60
N ILE A 139 0.46 4.17 -22.76
CA ILE A 139 1.44 3.43 -23.59
C ILE A 139 2.60 4.31 -24.06
N ASP A 140 2.35 5.60 -24.35
CA ASP A 140 3.35 6.53 -24.91
C ASP A 140 4.53 6.80 -23.97
N HIS A 141 4.38 6.51 -22.69
CA HIS A 141 5.39 6.79 -21.66
C HIS A 141 6.07 5.53 -21.12
N ILE A 142 5.67 4.35 -21.59
CA ILE A 142 6.28 3.07 -21.21
C ILE A 142 7.73 3.03 -21.72
N LYS A 143 8.63 2.53 -20.88
CA LYS A 143 10.06 2.42 -21.16
C LYS A 143 10.60 1.06 -20.72
N ASN A 144 11.67 0.64 -21.33
CA ASN A 144 12.50 -0.42 -20.77
C ASN A 144 13.17 0.07 -19.47
N PRO A 145 13.45 -0.82 -18.51
CA PRO A 145 14.15 -0.48 -17.29
C PRO A 145 15.47 0.27 -17.55
N ASP A 146 15.63 1.42 -16.89
CA ASP A 146 16.77 2.32 -17.01
C ASP A 146 17.23 2.75 -15.60
N SER A 147 18.31 2.16 -15.12
CA SER A 147 18.85 2.47 -13.80
C SER A 147 19.37 3.91 -13.69
N SER A 148 19.85 4.50 -14.79
CA SER A 148 20.31 5.90 -14.77
C SER A 148 19.14 6.86 -14.56
N MET A 149 18.02 6.63 -15.25
CA MET A 149 16.77 7.37 -15.03
C MET A 149 16.26 7.18 -13.60
N PHE A 150 16.23 5.93 -13.11
CA PHE A 150 15.80 5.64 -11.75
C PHE A 150 16.64 6.39 -10.72
N PHE A 151 17.97 6.30 -10.77
CA PHE A 151 18.84 6.98 -9.81
C PHE A 151 18.77 8.50 -9.90
N SER A 152 18.53 9.07 -11.10
CA SER A 152 18.27 10.52 -11.23
C SER A 152 17.03 10.93 -10.45
N LEU A 153 15.93 10.18 -10.57
CA LEU A 153 14.67 10.42 -9.84
C LEU A 153 14.84 10.15 -8.33
N PHE A 154 15.51 9.06 -7.98
CA PHE A 154 15.74 8.64 -6.60
C PHE A 154 16.52 9.70 -5.81
N HIS A 155 17.66 10.15 -6.33
CA HIS A 155 18.43 11.22 -5.69
C HIS A 155 17.73 12.58 -5.78
N GLY A 156 17.01 12.85 -6.86
CA GLY A 156 16.22 14.07 -7.02
C GLY A 156 15.13 14.26 -5.97
N CYS A 157 14.61 13.15 -5.40
CA CYS A 157 13.64 13.15 -4.30
C CYS A 157 14.27 12.75 -2.94
N GLN A 158 15.58 12.91 -2.76
CA GLN A 158 16.29 12.64 -1.50
C GLN A 158 16.16 11.17 -1.05
N ASP A 159 16.30 10.23 -1.98
CA ASP A 159 16.27 8.78 -1.75
C ASP A 159 14.95 8.27 -1.12
N ARG A 160 13.83 8.90 -1.46
CA ARG A 160 12.50 8.64 -0.87
C ARG A 160 11.63 7.66 -1.64
N ILE A 161 12.09 7.13 -2.78
CA ILE A 161 11.40 6.03 -3.45
C ILE A 161 11.57 4.77 -2.62
N LYS A 162 10.46 4.13 -2.23
CA LYS A 162 10.44 2.90 -1.44
C LYS A 162 10.13 1.67 -2.27
N PHE A 163 9.34 1.84 -3.33
CA PHE A 163 8.96 0.77 -4.23
C PHE A 163 9.15 1.21 -5.67
N VAL A 164 9.55 0.27 -6.54
CA VAL A 164 9.52 0.43 -7.98
C VAL A 164 8.88 -0.79 -8.63
N THR A 165 7.81 -0.57 -9.41
CA THR A 165 7.14 -1.64 -10.16
C THR A 165 7.78 -1.79 -11.53
N LEU A 166 8.12 -3.03 -11.91
CA LEU A 166 8.61 -3.36 -13.23
C LEU A 166 8.13 -4.73 -13.75
N ALA A 167 8.16 -4.87 -15.08
CA ALA A 167 7.90 -6.11 -15.78
C ALA A 167 9.23 -6.87 -16.01
N PRO A 168 9.46 -8.05 -15.39
CA PRO A 168 10.73 -8.74 -15.41
C PRO A 168 11.13 -9.30 -16.78
N GLU A 169 10.18 -9.49 -17.69
CA GLU A 169 10.43 -9.96 -19.07
C GLU A 169 11.01 -8.87 -19.98
N LEU A 170 10.99 -7.62 -19.59
CA LEU A 170 11.50 -6.53 -20.44
C LEU A 170 13.03 -6.59 -20.56
N PRO A 171 13.59 -6.20 -21.72
CA PRO A 171 15.04 -6.11 -21.88
C PRO A 171 15.69 -5.21 -20.83
N GLY A 172 16.69 -5.75 -20.12
CA GLY A 172 17.41 -5.01 -19.08
C GLY A 172 16.85 -5.12 -17.67
N SER A 173 15.67 -5.75 -17.45
CA SER A 173 15.02 -5.85 -16.14
C SER A 173 15.91 -6.50 -15.08
N LEU A 174 16.55 -7.62 -15.37
CA LEU A 174 17.39 -8.33 -14.40
C LEU A 174 18.60 -7.46 -13.97
N SER A 175 19.24 -6.80 -14.93
CA SER A 175 20.35 -5.87 -14.63
C SER A 175 19.88 -4.64 -13.86
N PHE A 176 18.65 -4.18 -14.09
CA PHE A 176 18.04 -3.10 -13.32
C PHE A 176 17.80 -3.55 -11.88
N ILE A 177 17.19 -4.73 -11.66
CA ILE A 177 16.96 -5.29 -10.33
C ILE A 177 18.28 -5.37 -9.55
N ASP A 178 19.33 -5.96 -10.16
CA ASP A 178 20.66 -6.03 -9.54
C ASP A 178 21.23 -4.68 -9.14
N ALA A 179 20.91 -3.62 -9.90
CA ALA A 179 21.44 -2.28 -9.65
C ALA A 179 20.70 -1.55 -8.51
N VAL A 180 19.39 -1.85 -8.26
CA VAL A 180 18.54 -1.03 -7.37
C VAL A 180 18.07 -1.75 -6.10
N LYS A 181 18.15 -3.08 -6.04
CA LYS A 181 17.61 -3.93 -4.94
C LYS A 181 18.10 -3.59 -3.54
N ASP A 182 19.28 -2.98 -3.42
CA ASP A 182 19.85 -2.61 -2.11
C ASP A 182 19.35 -1.25 -1.61
N VAL A 183 18.58 -0.51 -2.42
CA VAL A 183 18.10 0.84 -2.09
C VAL A 183 16.58 1.01 -2.19
N VAL A 184 15.89 0.07 -2.85
CA VAL A 184 14.44 0.11 -3.06
C VAL A 184 13.88 -1.31 -3.14
N SER A 185 12.67 -1.54 -2.64
CA SER A 185 11.92 -2.78 -2.90
C SER A 185 11.49 -2.84 -4.36
N VAL A 186 11.83 -3.95 -5.04
CA VAL A 186 11.50 -4.16 -6.43
C VAL A 186 10.25 -5.01 -6.55
N SER A 187 9.19 -4.43 -7.10
CA SER A 187 7.90 -5.08 -7.25
C SER A 187 7.68 -5.58 -8.68
N LEU A 188 7.31 -6.84 -8.83
CA LEU A 188 6.93 -7.40 -10.12
C LEU A 188 5.45 -7.14 -10.38
N GLY A 189 5.14 -6.45 -11.47
CA GLY A 189 3.77 -6.10 -11.83
C GLY A 189 3.65 -5.50 -13.22
N HIS A 190 2.42 -5.31 -13.69
CA HIS A 190 2.13 -4.85 -15.05
C HIS A 190 2.96 -5.60 -16.11
N SER A 191 2.88 -6.92 -16.09
CA SER A 191 3.86 -7.80 -16.73
C SER A 191 3.19 -8.96 -17.46
N SER A 192 3.71 -9.30 -18.63
CA SER A 192 3.38 -10.51 -19.39
C SER A 192 4.34 -11.67 -19.08
N ALA A 193 5.12 -11.58 -18.00
CA ALA A 193 6.10 -12.59 -17.63
C ALA A 193 5.47 -13.97 -17.47
N ASP A 194 6.10 -14.96 -18.04
CA ASP A 194 5.88 -16.36 -17.69
C ASP A 194 6.55 -16.67 -16.32
N TYR A 195 6.46 -17.92 -15.90
CA TYR A 195 7.05 -18.36 -14.65
C TYR A 195 8.58 -18.17 -14.62
N ASP A 196 9.29 -18.52 -15.69
CA ASP A 196 10.75 -18.48 -15.72
C ASP A 196 11.29 -17.05 -15.64
N ALA A 197 10.67 -16.11 -16.36
CA ALA A 197 11.01 -14.70 -16.30
C ALA A 197 10.73 -14.09 -14.90
N ALA A 198 9.59 -14.44 -14.29
CA ALA A 198 9.25 -13.99 -12.94
C ALA A 198 10.18 -14.60 -11.88
N ALA A 199 10.47 -15.90 -11.95
CA ALA A 199 11.42 -16.57 -11.05
C ALA A 199 12.84 -15.99 -11.17
N ALA A 200 13.27 -15.63 -12.38
CA ALA A 200 14.53 -14.89 -12.59
C ALA A 200 14.48 -13.52 -11.88
N GLY A 201 13.38 -12.77 -11.96
CA GLY A 201 13.19 -11.50 -11.25
C GLY A 201 13.39 -11.65 -9.72
N PHE A 202 12.74 -12.63 -9.10
CA PHE A 202 12.91 -12.93 -7.67
C PHE A 202 14.36 -13.37 -7.35
N SER A 203 14.97 -14.20 -8.17
CA SER A 203 16.35 -14.65 -7.95
C SER A 203 17.40 -13.53 -8.04
N HIS A 204 17.10 -12.45 -8.76
CA HIS A 204 17.91 -11.24 -8.84
C HIS A 204 17.64 -10.25 -7.69
N GLY A 205 16.57 -10.44 -6.93
CA GLY A 205 16.29 -9.65 -5.72
C GLY A 205 14.99 -8.86 -5.73
N ALA A 206 14.06 -9.14 -6.64
CA ALA A 206 12.69 -8.67 -6.47
C ALA A 206 12.10 -9.31 -5.20
N ASP A 207 11.39 -8.51 -4.41
CA ASP A 207 10.87 -8.89 -3.10
C ASP A 207 9.38 -8.54 -2.95
N HIS A 208 8.74 -8.11 -4.03
CA HIS A 208 7.37 -7.62 -4.00
C HIS A 208 6.58 -8.01 -5.24
N VAL A 209 5.25 -8.07 -5.13
CA VAL A 209 4.33 -8.20 -6.28
C VAL A 209 3.26 -7.14 -6.18
N THR A 210 3.15 -6.31 -7.20
CA THR A 210 2.18 -5.23 -7.32
C THR A 210 0.78 -5.81 -7.59
N HIS A 211 -0.24 -5.39 -6.83
CA HIS A 211 -1.67 -5.73 -6.96
C HIS A 211 -1.95 -7.09 -7.63
N LEU A 212 -1.54 -8.16 -6.95
CA LEU A 212 -1.59 -9.56 -7.40
C LEU A 212 -2.83 -9.87 -8.25
N PHE A 213 -2.66 -10.55 -9.39
CA PHE A 213 -3.62 -10.87 -10.46
C PHE A 213 -3.95 -9.73 -11.41
N ASN A 214 -3.83 -8.47 -11.01
CA ASN A 214 -4.17 -7.34 -11.88
C ASN A 214 -2.96 -6.97 -12.74
N GLY A 215 -3.20 -6.68 -14.02
CA GLY A 215 -2.11 -6.32 -14.93
C GLY A 215 -1.04 -7.41 -15.11
N MET A 216 -1.39 -8.70 -15.04
CA MET A 216 -0.45 -9.82 -15.24
C MET A 216 -1.09 -11.01 -15.97
N GLU A 217 -0.29 -12.03 -16.29
CA GLU A 217 -0.80 -13.26 -16.87
C GLU A 217 -1.66 -14.05 -15.86
N PRO A 218 -2.73 -14.75 -16.35
CA PRO A 218 -3.57 -15.57 -15.49
C PRO A 218 -2.77 -16.70 -14.80
N PHE A 219 -3.13 -17.01 -13.55
CA PHE A 219 -2.60 -18.14 -12.81
C PHE A 219 -3.19 -19.46 -13.34
N LEU A 220 -2.48 -20.13 -14.24
CA LEU A 220 -2.89 -21.38 -14.85
C LEU A 220 -2.00 -22.53 -14.40
N HIS A 221 -2.56 -23.74 -14.32
CA HIS A 221 -1.86 -24.94 -13.83
C HIS A 221 -0.65 -25.40 -14.68
N ARG A 222 -0.50 -24.92 -15.92
CA ARG A 222 0.65 -25.16 -16.80
C ARG A 222 1.46 -23.91 -17.12
N ASN A 223 0.88 -22.74 -16.94
CA ASN A 223 1.49 -21.43 -17.14
C ASN A 223 1.20 -20.58 -15.89
N PRO A 224 1.92 -20.81 -14.78
CA PRO A 224 1.57 -20.19 -13.51
C PRO A 224 2.00 -18.71 -13.38
N GLY A 225 2.82 -18.21 -14.31
CA GLY A 225 3.22 -16.80 -14.38
C GLY A 225 3.86 -16.27 -13.09
N ILE A 226 3.71 -14.98 -12.85
CA ILE A 226 4.20 -14.31 -11.64
C ILE A 226 3.61 -14.93 -10.37
N VAL A 227 2.32 -15.29 -10.38
CA VAL A 227 1.64 -15.85 -9.20
C VAL A 227 2.29 -17.15 -8.74
N GLY A 228 2.66 -18.03 -9.67
CA GLY A 228 3.37 -19.28 -9.37
C GLY A 228 4.80 -19.04 -8.89
N ALA A 229 5.53 -18.15 -9.54
CA ALA A 229 6.89 -17.79 -9.12
C ALA A 229 6.90 -17.12 -7.73
N ALA A 230 5.90 -16.28 -7.44
CA ALA A 230 5.74 -15.67 -6.14
C ALA A 230 5.47 -16.73 -5.03
N ALA A 231 4.71 -17.78 -5.33
CA ALA A 231 4.47 -18.86 -4.36
C ALA A 231 5.77 -19.57 -3.95
N ASP A 232 6.65 -19.84 -4.92
CA ASP A 232 7.96 -20.43 -4.63
C ASP A 232 8.89 -19.43 -3.92
N ALA A 233 8.84 -18.15 -4.27
CA ALA A 233 9.62 -17.11 -3.63
C ALA A 233 9.21 -16.90 -2.15
N CYS A 234 7.90 -16.86 -1.84
CA CYS A 234 7.40 -16.80 -0.46
C CYS A 234 7.79 -18.04 0.36
N ALA A 235 7.77 -19.21 -0.26
CA ALA A 235 8.22 -20.44 0.43
C ALA A 235 9.72 -20.44 0.74
N ALA A 236 10.51 -19.67 0.00
CA ALA A 236 11.96 -19.56 0.16
C ALA A 236 12.40 -18.39 1.06
N SER A 237 11.58 -17.38 1.27
CA SER A 237 11.92 -16.14 1.99
C SER A 237 10.72 -15.50 2.67
N GLU A 238 10.88 -15.13 3.94
CA GLU A 238 9.87 -14.38 4.70
C GLU A 238 9.74 -12.89 4.28
N ASN A 239 10.64 -12.41 3.42
CA ASN A 239 10.71 -11.01 3.00
C ASN A 239 10.15 -10.79 1.59
N VAL A 240 9.26 -11.63 1.11
CA VAL A 240 8.50 -11.42 -0.13
C VAL A 240 7.08 -11.02 0.21
N PHE A 241 6.59 -9.91 -0.33
CA PHE A 241 5.27 -9.36 -0.03
C PHE A 241 4.40 -9.25 -1.28
N LEU A 242 3.11 -9.47 -1.11
CA LEU A 242 2.13 -9.51 -2.19
C LEU A 242 1.00 -8.52 -1.90
N GLU A 243 0.86 -7.51 -2.75
CA GLU A 243 -0.22 -6.54 -2.65
C GLU A 243 -1.54 -7.15 -3.15
N LEU A 244 -2.63 -6.83 -2.47
CA LEU A 244 -3.97 -7.32 -2.81
C LEU A 244 -5.03 -6.23 -2.67
N ILE A 245 -5.75 -5.93 -3.76
CA ILE A 245 -6.91 -5.03 -3.74
C ILE A 245 -8.12 -5.81 -3.23
N CYS A 246 -8.62 -5.46 -2.05
CA CYS A 246 -9.69 -6.22 -1.40
C CYS A 246 -11.04 -5.49 -1.45
N ASP A 247 -11.45 -5.07 -2.65
CA ASP A 247 -12.73 -4.38 -2.89
C ASP A 247 -13.86 -5.33 -3.34
N GLY A 248 -13.54 -6.59 -3.64
CA GLY A 248 -14.49 -7.58 -4.16
C GLY A 248 -14.88 -7.39 -5.64
N ILE A 249 -14.22 -6.43 -6.33
CA ILE A 249 -14.43 -6.08 -7.73
C ILE A 249 -13.22 -6.50 -8.56
N HIS A 250 -12.01 -6.06 -8.15
CA HIS A 250 -10.76 -6.46 -8.78
C HIS A 250 -10.49 -7.94 -8.60
N ILE A 251 -10.81 -8.47 -7.42
CA ILE A 251 -10.60 -9.88 -7.08
C ILE A 251 -11.86 -10.45 -6.42
N HIS A 252 -12.30 -11.60 -6.90
CA HIS A 252 -13.46 -12.28 -6.33
C HIS A 252 -13.16 -12.75 -4.89
N PRO A 253 -14.10 -12.64 -3.92
CA PRO A 253 -13.87 -13.00 -2.52
C PRO A 253 -13.32 -14.41 -2.28
N SER A 254 -13.68 -15.40 -3.13
CA SER A 254 -13.11 -16.76 -3.02
C SER A 254 -11.62 -16.79 -3.35
N MET A 255 -11.16 -15.96 -4.31
CA MET A 255 -9.74 -15.86 -4.64
C MET A 255 -8.95 -15.15 -3.55
N ILE A 256 -9.55 -14.14 -2.92
CA ILE A 256 -8.95 -13.47 -1.74
C ILE A 256 -8.67 -14.51 -0.64
N ARG A 257 -9.64 -15.38 -0.31
CA ARG A 257 -9.41 -16.47 0.64
C ARG A 257 -8.33 -17.44 0.17
N SER A 258 -8.36 -17.82 -1.09
CA SER A 258 -7.42 -18.78 -1.67
C SER A 258 -5.98 -18.28 -1.58
N VAL A 259 -5.71 -16.99 -1.83
CA VAL A 259 -4.36 -16.44 -1.77
C VAL A 259 -3.83 -16.34 -0.33
N PHE A 260 -4.67 -16.00 0.65
CA PHE A 260 -4.27 -16.07 2.05
C PHE A 260 -3.90 -17.49 2.49
N HIS A 261 -4.56 -18.53 1.94
CA HIS A 261 -4.18 -19.93 2.18
C HIS A 261 -2.94 -20.35 1.41
N LEU A 262 -2.75 -19.87 0.19
CA LEU A 262 -1.62 -20.24 -0.66
C LEU A 262 -0.30 -19.63 -0.19
N PHE A 263 -0.31 -18.36 0.17
CA PHE A 263 0.90 -17.59 0.49
C PHE A 263 1.13 -17.44 2.00
N GLY A 264 0.10 -17.63 2.82
CA GLY A 264 0.16 -17.34 4.24
C GLY A 264 -0.09 -15.86 4.57
N GLU A 265 -0.49 -15.61 5.83
CA GLU A 265 -0.89 -14.27 6.27
C GLU A 265 0.27 -13.27 6.37
N ASP A 266 1.50 -13.75 6.55
CA ASP A 266 2.68 -12.91 6.79
C ASP A 266 3.25 -12.30 5.49
N HIS A 267 2.83 -12.80 4.32
CA HIS A 267 3.22 -12.28 3.01
C HIS A 267 2.20 -11.31 2.41
N MET A 268 0.97 -11.28 2.91
CA MET A 268 -0.12 -10.51 2.31
C MET A 268 -0.12 -9.06 2.79
N ILE A 269 -0.23 -8.12 1.86
CA ILE A 269 -0.46 -6.70 2.14
C ILE A 269 -1.74 -6.29 1.43
N LEU A 270 -2.71 -5.78 2.17
CA LEU A 270 -3.86 -5.12 1.56
C LEU A 270 -3.48 -3.69 1.15
N ILE A 271 -3.90 -3.31 -0.03
CA ILE A 271 -3.74 -1.97 -0.59
C ILE A 271 -5.09 -1.44 -1.04
N SER A 272 -5.20 -0.12 -1.15
CA SER A 272 -6.39 0.47 -1.76
C SER A 272 -6.29 0.50 -3.29
N ASP A 273 -5.13 0.78 -3.84
CA ASP A 273 -4.96 1.15 -5.24
C ASP A 273 -6.01 2.21 -5.66
N SER A 274 -6.30 3.12 -4.74
CA SER A 274 -7.36 4.09 -4.92
C SER A 274 -6.94 5.21 -5.87
N MET A 275 -7.90 5.70 -6.63
CA MET A 275 -7.72 6.84 -7.52
C MET A 275 -8.52 8.06 -7.03
N ARG A 276 -8.36 9.24 -7.68
CA ARG A 276 -8.98 10.50 -7.23
C ARG A 276 -10.50 10.45 -6.98
N ALA A 277 -11.22 9.50 -7.58
CA ALA A 277 -12.66 9.32 -7.37
C ALA A 277 -13.01 8.59 -6.05
N CYS A 278 -12.01 8.09 -5.30
CA CYS A 278 -12.23 7.55 -3.96
C CYS A 278 -12.77 8.66 -3.04
N GLY A 279 -13.86 8.39 -2.33
CA GLY A 279 -14.53 9.39 -1.48
C GLY A 279 -15.35 10.45 -2.22
N MET A 280 -15.54 10.30 -3.54
CA MET A 280 -16.30 11.22 -4.38
C MET A 280 -17.62 10.58 -4.86
N GLU A 281 -18.55 11.40 -5.34
CA GLU A 281 -19.79 10.96 -5.97
C GLU A 281 -19.53 10.28 -7.34
N ASP A 282 -20.56 9.66 -7.91
CA ASP A 282 -20.49 9.12 -9.28
C ASP A 282 -20.25 10.23 -10.29
N GLY A 283 -19.43 9.95 -11.31
CA GLY A 283 -19.06 10.98 -12.28
C GLY A 283 -17.85 10.63 -13.12
N ILE A 284 -17.37 11.65 -13.82
CA ILE A 284 -16.21 11.56 -14.71
C ILE A 284 -14.98 12.12 -13.98
N TYR A 285 -13.93 11.34 -14.00
CA TYR A 285 -12.65 11.65 -13.37
C TYR A 285 -11.50 11.37 -14.35
N GLU A 286 -10.29 11.47 -13.86
CA GLU A 286 -9.07 11.20 -14.63
C GLU A 286 -8.10 10.35 -13.80
N LEU A 287 -7.37 9.44 -14.46
CA LEU A 287 -6.25 8.70 -13.91
C LEU A 287 -5.15 8.63 -14.95
N GLY A 288 -3.95 9.13 -14.63
CA GLY A 288 -2.81 9.12 -15.54
C GLY A 288 -3.08 9.84 -16.88
N GLY A 289 -3.94 10.86 -16.89
CA GLY A 289 -4.34 11.59 -18.09
C GLY A 289 -5.36 10.84 -18.97
N GLN A 290 -6.01 9.79 -18.45
CA GLN A 290 -7.09 9.07 -19.12
C GLN A 290 -8.42 9.33 -18.42
N ARG A 291 -9.49 9.49 -19.22
CA ARG A 291 -10.84 9.66 -18.69
C ARG A 291 -11.34 8.38 -18.07
N VAL A 292 -11.82 8.47 -16.82
CA VAL A 292 -12.38 7.37 -16.04
C VAL A 292 -13.82 7.72 -15.64
N GLU A 293 -14.73 6.74 -15.74
CA GLU A 293 -16.09 6.87 -15.26
C GLU A 293 -16.25 6.07 -13.95
N LYS A 294 -16.64 6.76 -12.87
CA LYS A 294 -17.05 6.14 -11.62
C LYS A 294 -18.55 5.91 -11.63
N ASN A 295 -18.96 4.67 -11.36
CA ASN A 295 -20.34 4.28 -11.16
C ASN A 295 -20.42 3.33 -9.96
N GLY A 296 -20.96 3.82 -8.84
CA GLY A 296 -20.97 3.10 -7.56
C GLY A 296 -19.54 2.79 -7.09
N SER A 297 -19.24 1.52 -6.91
CA SER A 297 -17.94 1.03 -6.47
C SER A 297 -16.95 0.71 -7.59
N ARG A 298 -17.27 1.03 -8.85
CA ARG A 298 -16.41 0.76 -10.01
C ARG A 298 -15.91 2.04 -10.65
N ALA A 299 -14.65 2.01 -11.08
CA ALA A 299 -14.05 3.00 -11.96
C ALA A 299 -13.54 2.30 -13.22
N THR A 300 -13.92 2.78 -14.39
CA THR A 300 -13.57 2.14 -15.67
C THR A 300 -13.14 3.16 -16.72
N LEU A 301 -12.21 2.74 -17.58
CA LEU A 301 -11.94 3.41 -18.84
C LEU A 301 -13.11 3.22 -19.80
N HIS A 302 -13.10 3.96 -20.92
CA HIS A 302 -14.14 3.89 -21.94
C HIS A 302 -14.31 2.49 -22.55
N ASP A 303 -13.26 1.68 -22.59
CA ASP A 303 -13.29 0.30 -23.11
C ASP A 303 -13.72 -0.74 -22.06
N GLY A 304 -14.08 -0.31 -20.85
CA GLY A 304 -14.50 -1.17 -19.75
C GLY A 304 -13.35 -1.70 -18.87
N THR A 305 -12.10 -1.36 -19.16
CA THR A 305 -10.95 -1.72 -18.32
C THR A 305 -11.10 -1.06 -16.94
N LEU A 306 -10.92 -1.84 -15.87
CA LEU A 306 -10.86 -1.28 -14.50
C LEU A 306 -9.67 -0.33 -14.38
N ALA A 307 -9.86 0.78 -13.68
CA ALA A 307 -8.90 1.88 -13.61
C ALA A 307 -8.69 2.32 -12.16
N GLY A 308 -7.89 1.55 -11.43
CA GLY A 308 -7.72 1.71 -10.00
C GLY A 308 -9.02 1.45 -9.22
N SER A 309 -8.97 1.55 -7.89
CA SER A 309 -10.16 1.40 -7.06
C SER A 309 -10.76 2.75 -6.65
N VAL A 310 -11.99 2.72 -6.18
CA VAL A 310 -12.66 3.86 -5.53
C VAL A 310 -12.90 3.57 -4.03
N THR A 311 -12.19 2.59 -3.50
CA THR A 311 -12.27 2.07 -2.14
C THR A 311 -11.03 2.50 -1.36
N ASN A 312 -11.17 2.96 -0.11
CA ASN A 312 -10.02 3.20 0.75
C ASN A 312 -9.56 1.92 1.46
N LEU A 313 -8.36 1.91 2.03
CA LEU A 313 -7.78 0.75 2.70
C LEU A 313 -8.62 0.26 3.89
N PHE A 314 -9.27 1.16 4.63
CA PHE A 314 -10.12 0.77 5.75
C PHE A 314 -11.31 -0.10 5.28
N SER A 315 -11.93 0.28 4.18
CA SER A 315 -12.98 -0.52 3.55
C SER A 315 -12.44 -1.84 2.99
N CYS A 316 -11.23 -1.86 2.42
CA CYS A 316 -10.55 -3.11 2.01
C CYS A 316 -10.34 -4.06 3.19
N PHE A 317 -9.93 -3.54 4.35
CA PHE A 317 -9.80 -4.31 5.59
C PHE A 317 -11.15 -4.89 6.05
N GLN A 318 -12.22 -4.06 6.11
CA GLN A 318 -13.56 -4.54 6.47
C GLN A 318 -14.06 -5.62 5.51
N ASN A 319 -13.84 -5.41 4.21
CA ASN A 319 -14.18 -6.39 3.18
C ASN A 319 -13.44 -7.71 3.38
N ALA A 320 -12.11 -7.68 3.65
CA ALA A 320 -11.33 -8.88 3.90
C ALA A 320 -11.94 -9.74 5.02
N VAL A 321 -12.27 -9.11 6.15
CA VAL A 321 -12.93 -9.79 7.27
C VAL A 321 -14.32 -10.33 6.86
N SER A 322 -15.12 -9.54 6.15
CA SER A 322 -16.45 -9.94 5.67
C SER A 322 -16.38 -11.11 4.67
N PHE A 323 -15.30 -11.19 3.90
CA PHE A 323 -15.04 -12.29 2.96
C PHE A 323 -14.51 -13.56 3.64
N GLY A 324 -14.26 -13.51 4.96
CA GLY A 324 -13.87 -14.65 5.76
C GLY A 324 -12.38 -14.76 6.06
N ILE A 325 -11.60 -13.70 5.85
CA ILE A 325 -10.22 -13.62 6.35
C ILE A 325 -10.26 -13.42 7.87
N PRO A 326 -9.48 -14.18 8.66
CA PRO A 326 -9.40 -13.98 10.11
C PRO A 326 -9.00 -12.54 10.45
N LEU A 327 -9.61 -11.96 11.48
CA LEU A 327 -9.37 -10.57 11.89
C LEU A 327 -7.88 -10.26 12.11
N VAL A 328 -7.15 -11.19 12.75
CA VAL A 328 -5.71 -11.06 13.01
C VAL A 328 -4.93 -10.98 11.70
N SER A 329 -5.22 -11.89 10.75
CA SER A 329 -4.57 -11.92 9.43
C SER A 329 -4.86 -10.65 8.62
N ALA A 330 -6.10 -10.17 8.65
CA ALA A 330 -6.47 -8.91 7.98
C ALA A 330 -5.77 -7.70 8.61
N LEU A 331 -5.62 -7.66 9.95
CA LEU A 331 -4.88 -6.60 10.64
C LEU A 331 -3.38 -6.64 10.30
N LYS A 332 -2.75 -7.83 10.31
CA LYS A 332 -1.35 -7.95 9.85
C LYS A 332 -1.15 -7.37 8.46
N ALA A 333 -2.07 -7.66 7.55
CA ALA A 333 -1.99 -7.22 6.16
C ALA A 333 -2.15 -5.70 5.94
N VAL A 334 -2.65 -4.96 6.92
CA VAL A 334 -2.79 -3.49 6.86
C VAL A 334 -1.90 -2.75 7.87
N THR A 335 -1.12 -3.47 8.68
CA THR A 335 -0.27 -2.86 9.74
C THR A 335 1.14 -3.45 9.75
N VAL A 336 1.33 -4.67 10.21
CA VAL A 336 2.64 -5.30 10.43
C VAL A 336 3.37 -5.56 9.12
N ASN A 337 2.69 -6.15 8.13
CA ASN A 337 3.33 -6.54 6.88
C ASN A 337 3.75 -5.31 6.04
N PRO A 338 2.90 -4.28 5.83
CA PRO A 338 3.36 -3.09 5.12
C PRO A 338 4.44 -2.32 5.89
N ALA A 339 4.45 -2.35 7.23
CA ALA A 339 5.56 -1.77 8.00
C ALA A 339 6.88 -2.50 7.76
N LYS A 340 6.87 -3.84 7.70
CA LYS A 340 8.05 -4.66 7.35
C LYS A 340 8.51 -4.38 5.93
N SER A 341 7.60 -4.36 4.97
CA SER A 341 7.89 -4.07 3.56
C SER A 341 8.52 -2.68 3.36
N LEU A 342 8.17 -1.71 4.21
CA LEU A 342 8.77 -0.37 4.24
C LEU A 342 10.08 -0.29 5.02
N HIS A 343 10.51 -1.38 5.69
CA HIS A 343 11.61 -1.39 6.67
C HIS A 343 11.40 -0.39 7.82
N MET A 344 10.14 -0.21 8.24
CA MET A 344 9.72 0.69 9.32
C MET A 344 9.10 -0.05 10.51
N GLU A 345 9.23 -1.39 10.59
CA GLU A 345 8.66 -2.24 11.63
C GLU A 345 9.15 -1.94 13.05
N HIS A 346 10.21 -1.15 13.17
CA HIS A 346 10.71 -0.64 14.47
C HIS A 346 10.01 0.65 14.92
N ALA A 347 9.28 1.31 14.02
CA ALA A 347 8.66 2.61 14.26
C ALA A 347 7.13 2.57 14.24
N ILE A 348 6.53 1.80 13.33
CA ILE A 348 5.09 1.74 13.07
C ILE A 348 4.59 0.30 12.86
N GLY A 349 3.28 0.13 12.75
CA GLY A 349 2.64 -1.16 12.43
C GLY A 349 2.36 -2.05 13.64
N GLN A 350 2.87 -1.70 14.84
CA GLN A 350 2.62 -2.39 16.09
C GLN A 350 2.46 -1.38 17.24
N LEU A 351 1.90 -1.84 18.38
CA LEU A 351 1.72 -1.01 19.58
C LEU A 351 2.71 -1.43 20.68
N LEU A 352 4.01 -1.29 20.37
CA LEU A 352 5.10 -1.64 21.28
C LEU A 352 5.76 -0.37 21.86
N PRO A 353 6.35 -0.45 23.08
CA PRO A 353 7.04 0.68 23.69
C PRO A 353 8.12 1.29 22.78
N GLY A 354 8.12 2.62 22.65
CA GLY A 354 9.04 3.39 21.82
C GLY A 354 8.59 3.58 20.37
N MET A 355 7.58 2.84 19.90
CA MET A 355 6.99 3.05 18.57
C MET A 355 6.06 4.26 18.53
N GLU A 356 5.75 4.73 17.33
CA GLU A 356 4.74 5.78 17.12
C GLU A 356 3.37 5.36 17.68
N ALA A 357 2.68 6.29 18.30
CA ALA A 357 1.35 6.06 18.85
C ALA A 357 0.25 6.27 17.79
N ASP A 358 0.46 5.76 16.60
CA ASP A 358 -0.57 5.67 15.57
C ASP A 358 -1.58 4.60 16.00
N ILE A 359 -2.70 5.00 16.60
CA ILE A 359 -3.65 4.08 17.25
C ILE A 359 -5.06 4.29 16.70
N LEU A 360 -5.72 3.20 16.33
CA LEU A 360 -7.16 3.20 16.00
C LEU A 360 -7.95 2.50 17.11
N ILE A 361 -9.11 3.05 17.40
CA ILE A 361 -10.13 2.38 18.21
C ILE A 361 -11.23 1.92 17.28
N LEU A 362 -11.48 0.61 17.27
CA LEU A 362 -12.53 -0.01 16.47
C LEU A 362 -13.58 -0.63 17.40
N SER A 363 -14.86 -0.45 17.05
CA SER A 363 -15.95 -1.19 17.68
C SER A 363 -15.90 -2.68 17.34
N LYS A 364 -16.76 -3.49 17.96
CA LYS A 364 -16.83 -4.93 17.67
C LYS A 364 -17.33 -5.26 16.26
N ASP A 365 -18.07 -4.37 15.64
CA ASP A 365 -18.49 -4.44 14.23
C ASP A 365 -17.49 -3.77 13.29
N LEU A 366 -16.27 -3.49 13.76
CA LEU A 366 -15.16 -2.92 13.03
C LEU A 366 -15.43 -1.51 12.47
N SER A 367 -16.31 -0.72 13.10
CA SER A 367 -16.46 0.69 12.80
C SER A 367 -15.34 1.50 13.47
N LEU A 368 -14.82 2.51 12.79
CA LEU A 368 -13.79 3.40 13.33
C LEU A 368 -14.42 4.37 14.34
N ILE A 369 -13.94 4.36 15.58
CA ILE A 369 -14.42 5.22 16.67
C ILE A 369 -13.48 6.41 16.87
N ALA A 370 -12.17 6.18 16.88
CA ALA A 370 -11.17 7.23 17.09
C ALA A 370 -9.85 6.90 16.37
N VAL A 371 -9.11 7.95 16.06
CA VAL A 371 -7.74 7.93 15.53
C VAL A 371 -6.88 8.83 16.39
N PHE A 372 -5.77 8.32 16.90
CA PHE A 372 -4.79 9.05 17.68
C PHE A 372 -3.48 9.19 16.93
#